data_fc2764c435d799002435ce9c093b006e
#
_entry.id   fc2764c435d799002435ce9c093b006e
#
_cell.length_a   1.000
_cell.length_b   1.000
_cell.length_c   1.000
_cell.angle_alpha   90.00
_cell.angle_beta   90.00
_cell.angle_gamma   90.00
#
_symmetry.space_group_name_H-M   'P 1'
#
loop_
_entity.id
_entity.type
_entity.pdbx_description
1 polymer ?
#
loop_
_entity_poly.entity_id
_entity_poly.type
_entity_poly.pdbx_seq_one_letter_code
_entity_poly.pdbx_strand_id
1 'polypeptide(L)'
;VAPSADEVRDDDFSSVPDPSPSFDAPPATGAGPFPLIVFGHGLGGVPAVYGDLLESWAAAGFVVAAPAFPLSNENSPGGPDAGDVSNQPGDVSAVITEALALSASAEGRVLAGMIDGEHIGVAGHSNGGITTAGLIGQSCCFDDRIDAAIIIAGTSQLFPGGTFDWSRTPPLLVMHGEDDTLIPLDEGKRLFNNARSPKGLFTLLGIDHGSFLVRDSKAFPITVKASLDFWNGYLKLDASAVAALPNDHEPGVATMTFVSEDDDDVTVELSESKMLSRSVSVEPSTNLRNGQLVRVTWSGFIPGRVVNVVQCSDGGRGSSASCNLVTGKILQPNPTGSGSLDLEIVVGRVGDGRCDATAADCVIVVNDASLQDDDANIRIPLTFAP
;
A
#
# COMPACT_ATOMS: atom_id res chain seq x y z
N VAL A 1 3.55 9.50 23.59
CA VAL A 1 3.42 10.92 24.00
C VAL A 1 4.69 11.63 23.63
N ALA A 2 4.60 12.67 22.82
CA ALA A 2 5.75 13.40 22.30
C ALA A 2 6.54 14.11 23.41
N PRO A 3 7.87 14.13 23.37
CA PRO A 3 8.67 15.03 24.19
C PRO A 3 8.44 16.49 23.76
N SER A 4 8.83 17.43 24.62
CA SER A 4 8.61 18.87 24.37
C SER A 4 9.39 19.35 23.15
N ALA A 5 8.83 20.30 22.39
CA ALA A 5 9.34 20.81 21.12
C ALA A 5 10.75 21.46 21.14
N ASP A 6 11.38 21.58 22.30
CA ASP A 6 12.70 22.21 22.45
C ASP A 6 13.87 21.20 22.34
N GLU A 7 13.61 19.89 22.20
CA GLU A 7 14.66 18.85 22.18
C GLU A 7 15.01 18.31 20.79
N VAL A 8 14.37 18.77 19.72
CA VAL A 8 14.61 18.26 18.37
C VAL A 8 15.22 19.35 17.48
N ARG A 9 16.47 19.70 17.74
CA ARG A 9 17.31 20.43 16.78
C ARG A 9 18.78 20.14 17.03
N ASP A 10 19.25 19.06 16.49
CA ASP A 10 20.67 18.89 16.14
C ASP A 10 20.75 17.88 14.99
N ASP A 11 21.42 18.29 13.91
CA ASP A 11 21.62 17.50 12.68
C ASP A 11 22.57 16.31 12.86
N ASP A 12 22.74 15.81 14.08
CA ASP A 12 23.57 14.67 14.42
C ASP A 12 22.68 13.42 14.57
N PHE A 13 22.82 12.47 13.66
CA PHE A 13 22.13 11.16 13.67
C PHE A 13 22.29 10.35 14.96
N SER A 14 23.22 10.73 15.85
CA SER A 14 23.38 10.13 17.17
C SER A 14 22.31 10.54 18.19
N SER A 15 21.43 11.49 17.83
CA SER A 15 20.47 12.11 18.72
C SER A 15 18.99 11.86 18.36
N VAL A 16 18.66 10.80 17.59
CA VAL A 16 17.26 10.34 17.58
C VAL A 16 16.94 9.94 19.02
N PRO A 17 16.04 10.66 19.73
CA PRO A 17 15.72 10.30 21.10
C PRO A 17 15.33 8.84 21.14
N ASP A 18 15.86 8.07 22.11
CA ASP A 18 15.33 6.76 22.41
C ASP A 18 13.94 6.96 23.06
N PRO A 19 12.85 6.94 22.30
CA PRO A 19 11.52 7.12 22.85
C PRO A 19 11.14 5.78 23.48
N SER A 20 11.54 5.56 24.73
CA SER A 20 10.93 4.47 25.48
C SER A 20 9.46 4.79 25.67
N PRO A 21 8.53 4.11 24.97
CA PRO A 21 7.12 4.40 25.09
C PRO A 21 6.67 4.13 26.52
N SER A 22 5.91 5.05 27.06
CA SER A 22 5.27 4.87 28.36
C SER A 22 3.80 4.61 28.14
N PHE A 23 3.33 3.42 28.50
CA PHE A 23 1.90 3.10 28.46
C PHE A 23 1.11 4.09 29.34
N ASP A 24 -0.02 4.57 28.83
CA ASP A 24 -0.91 5.53 29.51
C ASP A 24 -0.23 6.84 29.95
N ALA A 25 0.86 7.22 29.31
CA ALA A 25 1.50 8.51 29.59
C ALA A 25 0.53 9.65 29.31
N PRO A 26 0.50 10.72 30.14
CA PRO A 26 -0.33 11.87 29.87
C PRO A 26 0.12 12.53 28.55
N PRO A 27 -0.84 13.03 27.74
CA PRO A 27 -0.52 13.70 26.51
C PRO A 27 0.27 14.99 26.77
N ALA A 28 1.08 15.41 25.79
CA ALA A 28 1.81 16.66 25.83
C ALA A 28 0.87 17.87 25.62
N THR A 29 0.00 18.14 26.58
CA THR A 29 -1.12 19.10 26.53
C THR A 29 -0.66 20.56 26.47
N GLY A 30 0.29 20.99 25.95
CA GLY A 30 0.73 22.40 25.81
C GLY A 30 1.45 22.66 24.49
N ALA A 31 1.69 21.59 23.74
CA ALA A 31 2.43 21.63 22.49
C ALA A 31 1.59 21.34 21.23
N GLY A 32 0.35 20.82 21.40
CA GLY A 32 -0.58 20.54 20.29
C GLY A 32 -1.46 21.73 19.87
N PRO A 33 -2.37 21.56 18.89
CA PRO A 33 -2.67 20.27 18.25
C PRO A 33 -1.55 19.78 17.33
N PHE A 34 -1.49 18.45 17.12
CA PHE A 34 -0.47 17.81 16.31
C PHE A 34 -1.10 17.19 15.04
N PRO A 35 -0.42 17.17 13.90
CA PRO A 35 -0.89 16.43 12.72
C PRO A 35 -1.15 14.95 13.02
N LEU A 36 -2.13 14.37 12.33
CA LEU A 36 -2.48 12.97 12.44
C LEU A 36 -1.77 12.16 11.36
N ILE A 37 -1.16 11.03 11.74
CA ILE A 37 -0.69 10.01 10.81
C ILE A 37 -1.45 8.71 11.08
N VAL A 38 -2.08 8.11 10.06
CA VAL A 38 -2.67 6.77 10.17
C VAL A 38 -1.80 5.77 9.43
N PHE A 39 -1.41 4.69 10.13
CA PHE A 39 -0.49 3.69 9.60
C PHE A 39 -1.17 2.33 9.43
N GLY A 40 -1.11 1.77 8.22
CA GLY A 40 -1.58 0.43 7.89
C GLY A 40 -0.46 -0.62 7.92
N HIS A 41 -0.67 -1.70 8.71
CA HIS A 41 0.28 -2.82 8.77
C HIS A 41 0.20 -3.74 7.55
N GLY A 42 1.25 -4.53 7.30
CA GLY A 42 1.29 -5.57 6.28
C GLY A 42 0.44 -6.80 6.62
N LEU A 43 0.24 -7.69 5.64
CA LEU A 43 -0.48 -8.95 5.83
C LEU A 43 0.14 -9.79 6.94
N GLY A 44 -0.69 -10.23 7.88
CA GLY A 44 -0.24 -10.98 9.05
C GLY A 44 0.53 -10.14 10.08
N GLY A 45 0.65 -8.83 9.88
CA GLY A 45 1.28 -7.93 10.82
C GLY A 45 0.31 -7.44 11.90
N VAL A 46 0.89 -6.75 12.88
CA VAL A 46 0.18 -5.97 13.90
C VAL A 46 0.93 -4.67 14.13
N PRO A 47 0.30 -3.60 14.63
CA PRO A 47 0.95 -2.32 14.87
C PRO A 47 2.27 -2.41 15.68
N ALA A 48 2.33 -3.32 16.65
CA ALA A 48 3.50 -3.50 17.52
C ALA A 48 4.80 -3.87 16.76
N VAL A 49 4.69 -4.52 15.60
CA VAL A 49 5.86 -4.87 14.76
C VAL A 49 6.55 -3.62 14.22
N TYR A 50 5.82 -2.51 14.08
CA TYR A 50 6.30 -1.24 13.57
C TYR A 50 6.60 -0.21 14.66
N GLY A 51 6.63 -0.67 15.93
CA GLY A 51 6.75 0.21 17.10
C GLY A 51 7.89 1.22 16.97
N ASP A 52 9.08 0.77 16.61
CA ASP A 52 10.26 1.62 16.47
C ASP A 52 10.05 2.83 15.54
N LEU A 53 9.43 2.60 14.37
CA LEU A 53 9.15 3.64 13.39
C LEU A 53 8.04 4.58 13.88
N LEU A 54 6.92 4.01 14.36
CA LEU A 54 5.74 4.78 14.79
C LEU A 54 6.05 5.63 16.02
N GLU A 55 6.85 5.12 16.95
CA GLU A 55 7.35 5.86 18.12
C GLU A 55 8.24 7.03 17.71
N SER A 56 9.10 6.86 16.69
CA SER A 56 9.93 7.92 16.17
C SER A 56 9.08 9.08 15.61
N TRP A 57 7.99 8.77 14.90
CA TRP A 57 7.06 9.79 14.43
C TRP A 57 6.29 10.47 15.57
N ALA A 58 5.83 9.69 16.56
CA ALA A 58 5.14 10.24 17.73
C ALA A 58 6.07 11.14 18.56
N ALA A 59 7.34 10.75 18.74
CA ALA A 59 8.34 11.54 19.42
C ALA A 59 8.64 12.87 18.72
N ALA A 60 8.53 12.88 17.38
CA ALA A 60 8.69 14.10 16.58
C ALA A 60 7.44 15.01 16.59
N GLY A 61 6.40 14.69 17.36
CA GLY A 61 5.22 15.55 17.53
C GLY A 61 4.13 15.30 16.49
N PHE A 62 3.80 14.04 16.25
CA PHE A 62 2.63 13.60 15.51
C PHE A 62 1.71 12.75 16.40
N VAL A 63 0.41 12.80 16.18
CA VAL A 63 -0.50 11.76 16.68
C VAL A 63 -0.46 10.61 15.68
N VAL A 64 -0.09 9.42 16.13
CA VAL A 64 -0.02 8.25 15.27
C VAL A 64 -1.11 7.25 15.65
N ALA A 65 -2.01 6.95 14.73
CA ALA A 65 -3.04 5.93 14.86
C ALA A 65 -2.68 4.72 13.98
N ALA A 66 -2.59 3.55 14.57
CA ALA A 66 -2.26 2.32 13.86
C ALA A 66 -3.31 1.24 14.16
N PRO A 67 -4.35 1.10 13.33
CA PRO A 67 -5.37 0.06 13.51
C PRO A 67 -4.78 -1.33 13.26
N ALA A 68 -5.29 -2.33 13.99
CA ALA A 68 -5.12 -3.73 13.62
C ALA A 68 -6.29 -4.14 12.72
N PHE A 69 -6.04 -4.40 11.44
CA PHE A 69 -7.08 -4.82 10.51
C PHE A 69 -7.64 -6.19 10.90
N PRO A 70 -8.97 -6.32 11.09
CA PRO A 70 -9.54 -7.48 11.79
C PRO A 70 -9.38 -8.80 11.03
N LEU A 71 -9.31 -8.79 9.70
CA LEU A 71 -9.24 -10.01 8.89
C LEU A 71 -7.85 -10.31 8.35
N SER A 72 -6.89 -9.37 8.45
CA SER A 72 -5.56 -9.53 7.85
C SER A 72 -4.40 -9.44 8.84
N ASN A 73 -4.67 -9.29 10.16
CA ASN A 73 -3.63 -9.35 11.20
C ASN A 73 -3.29 -10.79 11.59
N GLU A 74 -2.20 -10.99 12.35
CA GLU A 74 -1.72 -12.31 12.77
C GLU A 74 -2.73 -13.11 13.61
N ASN A 75 -3.64 -12.43 14.30
CA ASN A 75 -4.66 -13.04 15.19
C ASN A 75 -6.01 -13.22 14.50
N SER A 76 -6.10 -13.01 13.19
CA SER A 76 -7.35 -13.14 12.43
C SER A 76 -7.89 -14.58 12.48
N PRO A 77 -9.18 -14.77 12.76
CA PRO A 77 -9.79 -16.10 12.78
C PRO A 77 -9.67 -16.80 11.42
N GLY A 78 -9.01 -17.96 11.41
CA GLY A 78 -8.74 -18.69 10.15
C GLY A 78 -7.43 -18.32 9.46
N GLY A 79 -6.67 -17.41 10.03
CA GLY A 79 -5.43 -16.84 9.50
C GLY A 79 -5.65 -15.55 8.71
N PRO A 80 -4.57 -14.80 8.42
CA PRO A 80 -4.66 -13.55 7.70
C PRO A 80 -5.22 -13.72 6.28
N ASP A 81 -6.22 -12.93 5.92
CA ASP A 81 -6.83 -12.90 4.59
C ASP A 81 -6.24 -11.73 3.76
N ALA A 82 -5.49 -12.07 2.70
CA ALA A 82 -4.94 -11.08 1.78
C ALA A 82 -6.03 -10.30 1.02
N GLY A 83 -7.21 -10.89 0.82
CA GLY A 83 -8.35 -10.25 0.15
C GLY A 83 -8.95 -9.07 0.93
N ASP A 84 -8.72 -9.03 2.25
CA ASP A 84 -9.17 -7.95 3.13
C ASP A 84 -8.57 -6.58 2.74
N VAL A 85 -7.48 -6.55 2.02
CA VAL A 85 -6.85 -5.30 1.51
C VAL A 85 -7.84 -4.39 0.77
N SER A 86 -8.88 -4.95 0.17
CA SER A 86 -9.93 -4.18 -0.51
C SER A 86 -10.90 -3.46 0.44
N ASN A 87 -10.97 -3.87 1.72
CA ASN A 87 -11.80 -3.23 2.75
C ASN A 87 -11.02 -2.18 3.56
N GLN A 88 -9.71 -2.35 3.67
CA GLN A 88 -8.83 -1.54 4.51
C GLN A 88 -8.88 -0.02 4.24
N PRO A 89 -9.06 0.49 3.00
CA PRO A 89 -9.25 1.93 2.82
C PRO A 89 -10.45 2.48 3.60
N GLY A 90 -11.56 1.73 3.64
CA GLY A 90 -12.73 2.09 4.45
C GLY A 90 -12.42 2.10 5.95
N ASP A 91 -11.65 1.13 6.42
CA ASP A 91 -11.23 1.05 7.83
C ASP A 91 -10.34 2.25 8.20
N VAL A 92 -9.37 2.61 7.35
CA VAL A 92 -8.49 3.77 7.58
C VAL A 92 -9.29 5.07 7.59
N SER A 93 -10.21 5.27 6.64
CA SER A 93 -11.11 6.44 6.61
C SER A 93 -11.99 6.52 7.87
N ALA A 94 -12.45 5.38 8.38
CA ALA A 94 -13.18 5.31 9.64
C ALA A 94 -12.29 5.70 10.83
N VAL A 95 -11.03 5.23 10.89
CA VAL A 95 -10.07 5.60 11.94
C VAL A 95 -9.81 7.11 11.92
N ILE A 96 -9.61 7.72 10.76
CA ILE A 96 -9.47 9.18 10.64
C ILE A 96 -10.71 9.87 11.23
N THR A 97 -11.91 9.45 10.84
CA THR A 97 -13.17 10.03 11.29
C THR A 97 -13.32 9.95 12.81
N GLU A 98 -13.07 8.79 13.40
CA GLU A 98 -13.18 8.58 14.85
C GLU A 98 -12.09 9.34 15.62
N ALA A 99 -10.85 9.38 15.14
CA ALA A 99 -9.78 10.13 15.77
C ALA A 99 -10.10 11.64 15.83
N LEU A 100 -10.62 12.20 14.73
CA LEU A 100 -11.06 13.60 14.68
C LEU A 100 -12.24 13.86 15.60
N ALA A 101 -13.23 12.95 15.64
CA ALA A 101 -14.39 13.07 16.53
C ALA A 101 -13.97 13.02 18.01
N LEU A 102 -13.06 12.13 18.38
CA LEU A 102 -12.49 12.05 19.72
C LEU A 102 -11.71 13.32 20.08
N SER A 103 -10.93 13.86 19.14
CA SER A 103 -10.21 15.12 19.37
C SER A 103 -11.16 16.31 19.56
N ALA A 104 -12.26 16.36 18.84
CA ALA A 104 -13.26 17.43 18.98
C ALA A 104 -14.12 17.32 20.25
N SER A 105 -14.09 16.19 20.96
CA SER A 105 -14.93 15.91 22.12
C SER A 105 -14.13 15.93 23.43
N ALA A 106 -14.72 16.53 24.48
CA ALA A 106 -14.17 16.40 25.83
C ALA A 106 -14.18 14.94 26.35
N GLU A 107 -15.03 14.07 25.77
CA GLU A 107 -15.06 12.63 26.05
C GLU A 107 -13.88 11.87 25.43
N GLY A 108 -13.16 12.48 24.49
CA GLY A 108 -11.97 11.93 23.84
C GLY A 108 -10.75 11.76 24.76
N ARG A 109 -10.86 12.14 26.04
CA ARG A 109 -9.82 11.95 27.08
C ARG A 109 -8.45 12.50 26.61
N VAL A 110 -7.50 11.57 26.40
CA VAL A 110 -6.13 11.90 25.99
C VAL A 110 -6.03 12.51 24.59
N LEU A 111 -7.02 12.32 23.73
CA LEU A 111 -7.04 12.89 22.38
C LEU A 111 -7.77 14.24 22.31
N ALA A 112 -8.50 14.65 23.37
CA ALA A 112 -9.28 15.88 23.36
C ALA A 112 -8.40 17.10 23.06
N GLY A 113 -8.64 17.75 21.92
CA GLY A 113 -7.88 18.92 21.45
C GLY A 113 -6.45 18.64 20.97
N MET A 114 -6.08 17.36 20.78
CA MET A 114 -4.72 16.96 20.45
C MET A 114 -4.44 16.86 18.95
N ILE A 115 -5.48 16.67 18.12
CA ILE A 115 -5.28 16.44 16.68
C ILE A 115 -5.56 17.71 15.89
N ASP A 116 -4.62 18.06 15.04
CA ASP A 116 -4.80 19.04 13.96
C ASP A 116 -5.48 18.32 12.78
N GLY A 117 -6.77 18.55 12.61
CA GLY A 117 -7.57 17.90 11.58
C GLY A 117 -7.38 18.47 10.17
N GLU A 118 -6.62 19.54 10.03
CA GLU A 118 -6.29 20.14 8.73
C GLU A 118 -5.00 19.55 8.13
N HIS A 119 -4.28 18.69 8.88
CA HIS A 119 -3.03 18.09 8.45
C HIS A 119 -3.02 16.60 8.75
N ILE A 120 -3.39 15.79 7.76
CA ILE A 120 -3.55 14.34 7.88
C ILE A 120 -2.64 13.60 6.92
N GLY A 121 -1.79 12.72 7.46
CA GLY A 121 -0.96 11.81 6.70
C GLY A 121 -1.45 10.37 6.77
N VAL A 122 -1.17 9.61 5.73
CA VAL A 122 -1.36 8.16 5.73
C VAL A 122 -0.08 7.46 5.32
N ALA A 123 0.23 6.36 5.99
CA ALA A 123 1.34 5.50 5.59
C ALA A 123 0.95 4.02 5.70
N GLY A 124 1.68 3.16 5.03
CA GLY A 124 1.48 1.74 5.20
C GLY A 124 2.59 0.91 4.58
N HIS A 125 2.80 -0.27 5.16
CA HIS A 125 3.79 -1.24 4.71
C HIS A 125 3.11 -2.41 4.01
N SER A 126 3.67 -2.88 2.88
CA SER A 126 3.19 -4.08 2.19
C SER A 126 1.69 -3.95 1.82
N ASN A 127 0.80 -4.81 2.35
CA ASN A 127 -0.66 -4.65 2.20
C ASN A 127 -1.15 -3.27 2.66
N GLY A 128 -0.62 -2.73 3.76
CA GLY A 128 -0.92 -1.36 4.19
C GLY A 128 -0.46 -0.31 3.18
N GLY A 129 0.65 -0.56 2.46
CA GLY A 129 1.10 0.28 1.35
C GLY A 129 0.13 0.23 0.15
N ILE A 130 -0.43 -0.95 -0.16
CA ILE A 130 -1.49 -1.12 -1.17
C ILE A 130 -2.75 -0.35 -0.75
N THR A 131 -3.13 -0.45 0.52
CA THR A 131 -4.24 0.31 1.12
C THR A 131 -4.02 1.81 0.97
N THR A 132 -2.81 2.28 1.28
CA THR A 132 -2.43 3.70 1.13
C THR A 132 -2.55 4.16 -0.32
N ALA A 133 -2.07 3.36 -1.29
CA ALA A 133 -2.22 3.66 -2.72
C ALA A 133 -3.70 3.78 -3.13
N GLY A 134 -4.57 2.93 -2.57
CA GLY A 134 -6.02 3.00 -2.77
C GLY A 134 -6.62 4.31 -2.26
N LEU A 135 -6.28 4.71 -1.04
CA LEU A 135 -6.77 5.91 -0.37
C LEU A 135 -6.41 7.21 -1.11
N ILE A 136 -5.24 7.25 -1.74
CA ILE A 136 -4.74 8.48 -2.38
C ILE A 136 -4.98 8.55 -3.89
N GLY A 137 -5.38 7.45 -4.53
CA GLY A 137 -5.46 7.43 -5.99
C GLY A 137 -6.66 6.71 -6.58
N GLN A 138 -7.40 5.87 -5.85
CA GLN A 138 -8.50 5.12 -6.45
C GLN A 138 -9.87 5.75 -6.24
N SER A 139 -10.67 5.80 -7.29
CA SER A 139 -12.01 6.41 -7.28
C SER A 139 -12.99 5.77 -6.30
N CYS A 140 -12.85 4.48 -5.98
CA CYS A 140 -13.69 3.79 -4.99
C CYS A 140 -13.46 4.28 -3.56
N CYS A 141 -12.24 4.71 -3.25
CA CYS A 141 -11.73 4.67 -1.89
C CYS A 141 -10.94 5.93 -1.53
N PHE A 142 -10.93 6.90 -2.44
CA PHE A 142 -10.22 8.15 -2.27
C PHE A 142 -10.74 8.93 -1.05
N ASP A 143 -9.84 9.31 -0.16
CA ASP A 143 -10.12 10.16 0.99
C ASP A 143 -9.46 11.53 0.80
N ASP A 144 -10.26 12.56 0.56
CA ASP A 144 -9.81 13.91 0.24
C ASP A 144 -9.26 14.70 1.43
N ARG A 145 -9.29 14.10 2.63
CA ARG A 145 -8.70 14.67 3.84
C ARG A 145 -7.20 14.44 3.94
N ILE A 146 -6.63 13.59 3.08
CA ILE A 146 -5.23 13.18 3.16
C ILE A 146 -4.34 14.21 2.47
N ASP A 147 -3.43 14.81 3.22
CA ASP A 147 -2.53 15.87 2.75
C ASP A 147 -1.14 15.35 2.32
N ALA A 148 -0.72 14.20 2.82
CA ALA A 148 0.55 13.57 2.45
C ALA A 148 0.50 12.05 2.66
N ALA A 149 1.31 11.30 1.89
CA ALA A 149 1.33 9.85 1.99
C ALA A 149 2.74 9.25 1.92
N ILE A 150 2.98 8.18 2.70
CA ILE A 150 4.18 7.33 2.56
C ILE A 150 3.75 5.91 2.23
N ILE A 151 4.22 5.37 1.09
CA ILE A 151 4.03 3.97 0.72
C ILE A 151 5.34 3.22 0.94
N ILE A 152 5.32 2.24 1.83
CA ILE A 152 6.50 1.45 2.21
C ILE A 152 6.36 0.05 1.63
N ALA A 153 7.26 -0.34 0.72
CA ALA A 153 7.30 -1.66 0.08
C ALA A 153 5.90 -2.09 -0.43
N GLY A 154 5.16 -1.16 -1.05
CA GLY A 154 3.81 -1.36 -1.55
C GLY A 154 3.76 -1.43 -3.08
N THR A 155 2.56 -1.63 -3.60
CA THR A 155 2.25 -1.59 -5.04
C THR A 155 0.88 -0.99 -5.28
N SER A 156 0.58 -0.62 -6.54
CA SER A 156 -0.77 -0.26 -6.95
C SER A 156 -1.57 -1.53 -7.28
N GLN A 157 -2.68 -1.75 -6.60
CA GLN A 157 -3.62 -2.83 -6.88
C GLN A 157 -5.02 -2.23 -7.05
N LEU A 158 -5.74 -2.63 -8.09
CA LEU A 158 -7.12 -2.20 -8.26
C LEU A 158 -8.06 -2.88 -7.26
N PHE A 159 -8.88 -2.07 -6.60
CA PHE A 159 -9.96 -2.53 -5.75
C PHE A 159 -11.28 -2.60 -6.53
N PRO A 160 -12.27 -3.35 -6.02
CA PRO A 160 -13.59 -3.47 -6.65
C PRO A 160 -14.23 -2.10 -6.93
N GLY A 161 -14.55 -1.85 -8.21
CA GLY A 161 -15.17 -0.59 -8.64
C GLY A 161 -14.22 0.62 -8.67
N GLY A 162 -12.95 0.44 -8.39
CA GLY A 162 -11.94 1.49 -8.41
C GLY A 162 -11.24 1.63 -9.77
N THR A 163 -10.82 2.85 -10.06
CA THR A 163 -9.87 3.20 -11.13
C THR A 163 -8.87 4.18 -10.54
N PHE A 164 -7.59 4.06 -10.89
CA PHE A 164 -6.60 5.03 -10.44
C PHE A 164 -6.71 6.35 -11.19
N ASP A 165 -6.69 7.43 -10.43
CA ASP A 165 -6.47 8.80 -10.90
C ASP A 165 -5.27 9.38 -10.16
N TRP A 166 -4.10 9.22 -10.74
CA TRP A 166 -2.84 9.66 -10.15
C TRP A 166 -2.67 11.19 -10.13
N SER A 167 -3.48 11.93 -10.91
CA SER A 167 -3.47 13.39 -10.87
C SER A 167 -3.96 13.99 -9.56
N ARG A 168 -4.62 13.16 -8.73
CA ARG A 168 -5.21 13.56 -7.44
C ARG A 168 -4.31 13.24 -6.25
N THR A 169 -3.20 12.51 -6.47
CA THR A 169 -2.34 12.10 -5.34
C THR A 169 -1.81 13.32 -4.59
N PRO A 170 -1.83 13.30 -3.23
CA PRO A 170 -1.10 14.28 -2.44
C PRO A 170 0.42 14.07 -2.61
N PRO A 171 1.27 14.93 -2.03
CA PRO A 171 2.69 14.64 -1.88
C PRO A 171 2.92 13.20 -1.46
N LEU A 172 3.80 12.48 -2.19
CA LEU A 172 4.02 11.06 -2.00
C LEU A 172 5.51 10.74 -1.80
N LEU A 173 5.83 10.00 -0.73
CA LEU A 173 7.13 9.35 -0.58
C LEU A 173 6.96 7.84 -0.71
N VAL A 174 7.66 7.23 -1.67
CA VAL A 174 7.76 5.78 -1.80
C VAL A 174 9.07 5.31 -1.20
N MET A 175 9.02 4.42 -0.20
CA MET A 175 10.19 3.82 0.44
C MET A 175 10.25 2.34 0.11
N HIS A 176 11.36 1.87 -0.48
CA HIS A 176 11.42 0.49 -0.99
C HIS A 176 12.81 -0.12 -0.86
N GLY A 177 12.87 -1.37 -0.43
CA GLY A 177 14.11 -2.16 -0.43
C GLY A 177 14.52 -2.60 -1.83
N GLU A 178 15.82 -2.49 -2.16
CA GLU A 178 16.35 -2.90 -3.47
C GLU A 178 16.22 -4.42 -3.69
N ASP A 179 16.44 -5.21 -2.63
CA ASP A 179 16.40 -6.66 -2.65
C ASP A 179 15.04 -7.23 -2.19
N ASP A 180 13.98 -6.42 -2.27
CA ASP A 180 12.64 -6.88 -1.97
C ASP A 180 12.18 -7.95 -2.97
N THR A 181 12.07 -9.19 -2.47
CA THR A 181 11.63 -10.35 -3.26
C THR A 181 10.12 -10.63 -3.15
N LEU A 182 9.42 -9.95 -2.24
CA LEU A 182 7.97 -10.09 -2.07
C LEU A 182 7.21 -9.10 -2.96
N ILE A 183 7.58 -7.83 -2.90
CA ILE A 183 7.10 -6.78 -3.81
C ILE A 183 8.34 -6.14 -4.42
N PRO A 184 8.70 -6.47 -5.67
CA PRO A 184 9.93 -5.96 -6.28
C PRO A 184 10.01 -4.43 -6.34
N LEU A 185 11.21 -3.88 -6.20
CA LEU A 185 11.47 -2.42 -6.25
C LEU A 185 10.79 -1.73 -7.45
N ASP A 186 10.66 -2.42 -8.59
CA ASP A 186 9.99 -1.85 -9.77
C ASP A 186 8.52 -1.47 -9.51
N GLU A 187 7.86 -2.06 -8.51
CA GLU A 187 6.53 -1.62 -8.09
C GLU A 187 6.57 -0.26 -7.40
N GLY A 188 7.57 -0.04 -6.54
CA GLY A 188 7.83 1.27 -5.96
C GLY A 188 8.16 2.32 -7.02
N LYS A 189 8.99 1.96 -8.01
CA LYS A 189 9.29 2.83 -9.14
C LYS A 189 8.04 3.16 -9.98
N ARG A 190 7.10 2.20 -10.16
CA ARG A 190 5.83 2.45 -10.86
C ARG A 190 4.94 3.42 -10.08
N LEU A 191 4.84 3.26 -8.76
CA LEU A 191 4.13 4.21 -7.90
C LEU A 191 4.70 5.62 -8.05
N PHE A 192 6.02 5.76 -7.96
CA PHE A 192 6.70 7.03 -8.15
C PHE A 192 6.45 7.62 -9.55
N ASN A 193 6.60 6.81 -10.63
CA ASN A 193 6.42 7.28 -11.99
C ASN A 193 4.99 7.76 -12.28
N ASN A 194 4.00 7.11 -11.68
CA ASN A 194 2.59 7.42 -11.90
C ASN A 194 2.11 8.61 -11.07
N ALA A 195 2.64 8.80 -9.85
CA ALA A 195 2.22 9.88 -8.97
C ALA A 195 2.59 11.25 -9.54
N ARG A 196 1.74 12.25 -9.29
CA ARG A 196 2.08 13.64 -9.58
C ARG A 196 3.13 14.16 -8.60
N SER A 197 3.85 15.22 -8.99
CA SER A 197 4.75 15.96 -8.10
C SER A 197 3.96 16.79 -7.05
N PRO A 198 4.50 16.99 -5.83
CA PRO A 198 5.81 16.54 -5.38
C PRO A 198 5.82 15.05 -5.02
N LYS A 199 6.92 14.38 -5.37
CA LYS A 199 7.07 12.93 -5.15
C LYS A 199 8.52 12.54 -4.86
N GLY A 200 8.69 11.51 -4.03
CA GLY A 200 10.00 10.96 -3.69
C GLY A 200 10.05 9.44 -3.84
N LEU A 201 11.18 8.92 -4.32
CA LEU A 201 11.53 7.51 -4.27
C LEU A 201 12.78 7.34 -3.42
N PHE A 202 12.61 6.74 -2.26
CA PHE A 202 13.67 6.41 -1.32
C PHE A 202 13.99 4.92 -1.43
N THR A 203 15.14 4.60 -2.04
CA THR A 203 15.56 3.22 -2.28
C THR A 203 16.63 2.82 -1.27
N LEU A 204 16.39 1.72 -0.56
CA LEU A 204 17.28 1.15 0.45
C LEU A 204 18.12 0.02 -0.16
N LEU A 205 19.43 0.25 -0.25
CA LEU A 205 20.35 -0.60 -1.01
C LEU A 205 20.66 -1.92 -0.30
N GLY A 206 20.47 -3.04 -0.98
CA GLY A 206 20.69 -4.38 -0.46
C GLY A 206 19.77 -4.74 0.72
N ILE A 207 18.59 -4.14 0.79
CA ILE A 207 17.60 -4.31 1.86
C ILE A 207 16.37 -5.02 1.30
N ASP A 208 15.81 -5.91 2.10
CA ASP A 208 14.62 -6.71 1.79
C ASP A 208 13.30 -5.94 2.04
N HIS A 209 12.19 -6.70 2.10
CA HIS A 209 10.83 -6.18 2.20
C HIS A 209 10.54 -5.31 3.44
N GLY A 210 11.24 -5.46 4.56
CA GLY A 210 10.86 -4.77 5.80
C GLY A 210 11.92 -4.65 6.88
N SER A 211 13.12 -5.21 6.69
CA SER A 211 14.15 -5.20 7.74
C SER A 211 14.63 -3.80 8.12
N PHE A 212 14.39 -2.79 7.28
CA PHE A 212 14.74 -1.39 7.56
C PHE A 212 13.77 -0.66 8.50
N LEU A 213 12.70 -1.31 8.92
CA LEU A 213 11.67 -0.73 9.79
C LEU A 213 11.94 -0.93 11.28
N VAL A 214 13.03 -1.59 11.63
CA VAL A 214 13.44 -1.89 13.03
C VAL A 214 14.79 -1.29 13.36
N ARG A 215 15.00 -0.87 14.62
CA ARG A 215 16.20 -0.18 15.12
C ARG A 215 17.51 -0.89 14.86
N ASP A 216 17.49 -2.23 14.84
CA ASP A 216 18.70 -3.02 14.62
C ASP A 216 19.22 -2.94 13.17
N SER A 217 18.44 -2.38 12.25
CA SER A 217 18.86 -2.17 10.87
C SER A 217 19.78 -0.95 10.75
N LYS A 218 20.88 -1.10 10.01
CA LYS A 218 21.74 0.03 9.65
C LYS A 218 21.01 1.11 8.81
N ALA A 219 19.94 0.74 8.15
CA ALA A 219 19.13 1.64 7.33
C ALA A 219 18.03 2.36 8.14
N PHE A 220 17.76 1.93 9.39
CA PHE A 220 16.69 2.53 10.20
C PHE A 220 16.88 4.04 10.44
N PRO A 221 18.06 4.55 10.83
CA PRO A 221 18.23 5.98 11.10
C PRO A 221 17.89 6.85 9.88
N ILE A 222 18.40 6.51 8.69
CA ILE A 222 18.12 7.26 7.47
C ILE A 222 16.66 7.11 7.01
N THR A 223 16.03 5.95 7.28
CA THR A 223 14.59 5.72 7.03
C THR A 223 13.73 6.65 7.90
N VAL A 224 14.05 6.74 9.19
CA VAL A 224 13.38 7.66 10.12
C VAL A 224 13.58 9.10 9.67
N LYS A 225 14.83 9.50 9.37
CA LYS A 225 15.12 10.86 8.91
C LYS A 225 14.30 11.25 7.68
N ALA A 226 14.37 10.45 6.61
CA ALA A 226 13.67 10.75 5.37
C ALA A 226 12.14 10.82 5.57
N SER A 227 11.57 9.92 6.39
CA SER A 227 10.16 9.97 6.72
C SER A 227 9.78 11.19 7.55
N LEU A 228 10.62 11.60 8.51
CA LEU A 228 10.38 12.79 9.34
C LEU A 228 10.51 14.08 8.55
N ASP A 229 11.49 14.21 7.67
CA ASP A 229 11.62 15.38 6.80
C ASP A 229 10.41 15.50 5.87
N PHE A 230 9.93 14.37 5.35
CA PHE A 230 8.70 14.36 4.56
C PHE A 230 7.47 14.78 5.38
N TRP A 231 7.26 14.19 6.57
CA TRP A 231 6.14 14.56 7.44
C TRP A 231 6.22 16.01 7.94
N ASN A 232 7.38 16.47 8.36
CA ASN A 232 7.57 17.86 8.79
C ASN A 232 7.30 18.81 7.63
N GLY A 233 7.79 18.48 6.42
CA GLY A 233 7.60 19.29 5.24
C GLY A 233 6.13 19.46 4.86
N TYR A 234 5.38 18.37 4.79
CA TYR A 234 4.02 18.40 4.23
C TYR A 234 2.90 18.44 5.26
N LEU A 235 3.12 17.99 6.49
CA LEU A 235 2.10 18.07 7.55
C LEU A 235 2.33 19.21 8.55
N LYS A 236 3.59 19.67 8.71
CA LYS A 236 3.89 20.85 9.54
C LYS A 236 4.26 22.07 8.71
N LEU A 237 4.22 21.95 7.38
CA LEU A 237 4.52 23.02 6.42
C LEU A 237 5.92 23.62 6.59
N ASP A 238 6.90 22.79 7.00
CA ASP A 238 8.29 23.19 7.17
C ASP A 238 9.03 23.13 5.82
N ALA A 239 9.20 24.29 5.20
CA ALA A 239 9.91 24.42 3.93
C ALA A 239 11.39 23.98 4.01
N SER A 240 12.00 24.03 5.20
CA SER A 240 13.39 23.57 5.37
C SER A 240 13.49 22.05 5.34
N ALA A 241 12.49 21.36 5.85
CA ALA A 241 12.38 19.90 5.76
C ALA A 241 12.15 19.46 4.31
N VAL A 242 11.26 20.13 3.55
CA VAL A 242 11.11 19.86 2.10
C VAL A 242 12.43 20.06 1.36
N ALA A 243 13.17 21.13 1.65
CA ALA A 243 14.46 21.41 1.02
C ALA A 243 15.55 20.38 1.38
N ALA A 244 15.39 19.66 2.50
CA ALA A 244 16.32 18.61 2.92
C ALA A 244 16.10 17.29 2.16
N LEU A 245 14.87 16.98 1.73
CA LEU A 245 14.50 15.69 1.11
C LEU A 245 15.44 15.23 -0.02
N PRO A 246 15.87 16.06 -0.99
CA PRO A 246 16.79 15.62 -2.03
C PRO A 246 18.13 15.10 -1.47
N ASN A 247 18.50 15.50 -0.26
CA ASN A 247 19.75 15.12 0.41
C ASN A 247 19.57 13.97 1.41
N ASP A 248 18.36 13.43 1.55
CA ASP A 248 18.09 12.27 2.40
C ASP A 248 18.60 11.01 1.73
N HIS A 249 19.90 10.84 1.73
CA HIS A 249 20.59 9.68 1.20
C HIS A 249 21.82 9.38 2.06
N GLU A 250 22.22 8.11 2.05
CA GLU A 250 23.45 7.66 2.74
C GLU A 250 24.23 6.73 1.81
N PRO A 251 25.50 7.05 1.49
CA PRO A 251 26.29 6.25 0.56
C PRO A 251 26.36 4.77 0.95
N GLY A 252 25.94 3.87 0.06
CA GLY A 252 25.93 2.43 0.27
C GLY A 252 24.80 1.92 1.21
N VAL A 253 23.89 2.80 1.63
CA VAL A 253 22.72 2.43 2.46
C VAL A 253 21.42 2.83 1.78
N ALA A 254 21.30 4.08 1.32
CA ALA A 254 20.07 4.57 0.71
C ALA A 254 20.31 5.65 -0.33
N THR A 255 19.41 5.75 -1.31
CA THR A 255 19.34 6.82 -2.29
C THR A 255 17.98 7.48 -2.28
N MET A 256 17.93 8.79 -2.59
CA MET A 256 16.70 9.55 -2.75
C MET A 256 16.62 10.12 -4.17
N THR A 257 15.50 9.90 -4.85
CA THR A 257 15.09 10.67 -6.03
C THR A 257 13.87 11.47 -5.63
N PHE A 258 13.99 12.80 -5.62
CA PHE A 258 12.90 13.69 -5.22
C PHE A 258 12.60 14.68 -6.35
N VAL A 259 11.32 14.91 -6.60
CA VAL A 259 10.78 15.83 -7.61
C VAL A 259 9.88 16.83 -6.89
N SER A 260 10.22 18.10 -6.93
CA SER A 260 9.43 19.18 -6.32
C SER A 260 8.23 19.56 -7.19
N GLU A 261 7.35 20.42 -6.68
CA GLU A 261 6.19 20.93 -7.45
C GLU A 261 6.58 21.69 -8.73
N ASP A 262 7.74 22.33 -8.71
CA ASP A 262 8.23 23.20 -9.79
C ASP A 262 9.04 22.45 -10.85
N ASP A 263 9.36 21.19 -10.60
CA ASP A 263 10.20 20.40 -11.51
C ASP A 263 9.36 19.72 -12.61
N ASP A 264 9.97 19.55 -13.78
CA ASP A 264 9.42 18.71 -14.84
C ASP A 264 9.24 17.27 -14.36
N ASP A 265 8.25 16.59 -14.91
CA ASP A 265 7.89 15.23 -14.51
C ASP A 265 9.04 14.24 -14.77
N VAL A 266 9.75 13.90 -13.70
CA VAL A 266 10.87 12.94 -13.72
C VAL A 266 10.35 11.54 -13.53
N THR A 267 10.82 10.62 -14.37
CA THR A 267 10.57 9.17 -14.22
C THR A 267 11.87 8.43 -13.99
N VAL A 268 11.81 7.34 -13.23
CA VAL A 268 12.94 6.42 -13.02
C VAL A 268 12.79 5.19 -13.92
N GLU A 269 13.91 4.71 -14.44
CA GLU A 269 13.90 3.52 -15.29
C GLU A 269 13.46 2.29 -14.47
N LEU A 270 12.53 1.55 -15.05
CA LEU A 270 12.18 0.22 -14.56
C LEU A 270 13.29 -0.74 -14.97
N SER A 271 13.60 -1.71 -14.10
CA SER A 271 14.48 -2.80 -14.50
C SER A 271 13.88 -3.44 -15.76
N GLU A 272 14.70 -3.67 -16.80
CA GLU A 272 14.25 -4.46 -17.94
C GLU A 272 13.84 -5.83 -17.40
N SER A 273 12.57 -5.97 -16.99
CA SER A 273 12.01 -7.29 -16.71
C SER A 273 12.11 -8.03 -18.05
N LYS A 274 13.05 -8.95 -18.15
CA LYS A 274 13.11 -9.92 -19.22
C LYS A 274 11.69 -10.48 -19.33
N MET A 275 10.95 -10.05 -20.37
CA MET A 275 9.59 -10.53 -20.60
C MET A 275 9.73 -12.05 -20.81
N LEU A 276 9.63 -12.77 -19.70
CA LEU A 276 9.48 -14.21 -19.72
C LEU A 276 8.19 -14.46 -20.49
N SER A 277 8.18 -15.36 -21.46
CA SER A 277 6.99 -15.70 -22.20
C SER A 277 5.96 -16.25 -21.20
N ARG A 278 4.99 -15.40 -20.82
CA ARG A 278 3.93 -15.76 -19.89
C ARG A 278 3.02 -16.80 -20.53
N SER A 279 2.67 -17.81 -19.79
CA SER A 279 1.75 -18.86 -20.21
C SER A 279 0.73 -19.12 -19.13
N VAL A 280 -0.54 -19.24 -19.52
CA VAL A 280 -1.66 -19.60 -18.65
C VAL A 280 -2.46 -20.71 -19.33
N SER A 281 -2.84 -21.72 -18.57
CA SER A 281 -3.79 -22.75 -19.00
C SER A 281 -4.92 -22.90 -17.99
N VAL A 282 -6.13 -23.19 -18.48
CA VAL A 282 -7.33 -23.45 -17.68
C VAL A 282 -7.92 -24.78 -18.14
N GLU A 283 -8.02 -25.74 -17.23
CA GLU A 283 -8.50 -27.09 -17.56
C GLU A 283 -9.57 -27.57 -16.56
N PRO A 284 -10.75 -27.97 -17.04
CA PRO A 284 -11.30 -27.67 -18.36
C PRO A 284 -11.67 -26.19 -18.52
N SER A 285 -11.68 -25.69 -19.78
CA SER A 285 -12.14 -24.31 -20.09
C SER A 285 -13.45 -24.28 -20.89
N THR A 286 -13.97 -25.45 -21.23
CA THR A 286 -15.16 -25.59 -22.07
C THR A 286 -16.22 -26.49 -21.44
N ASN A 287 -17.49 -26.25 -21.84
CA ASN A 287 -18.66 -27.01 -21.36
C ASN A 287 -18.80 -27.02 -19.82
N LEU A 288 -18.51 -25.85 -19.21
CA LEU A 288 -18.45 -25.69 -17.78
C LEU A 288 -19.83 -25.64 -17.14
N ARG A 289 -19.90 -26.03 -15.87
CA ARG A 289 -21.12 -26.00 -15.04
C ARG A 289 -20.87 -25.13 -13.79
N ASN A 290 -21.95 -24.62 -13.21
CA ASN A 290 -21.88 -23.87 -11.97
C ASN A 290 -21.29 -24.73 -10.83
N GLY A 291 -20.38 -24.13 -10.07
CA GLY A 291 -19.68 -24.81 -8.98
C GLY A 291 -18.56 -25.76 -9.41
N GLN A 292 -18.30 -25.88 -10.72
CA GLN A 292 -17.23 -26.72 -11.21
C GLN A 292 -15.86 -26.10 -10.89
N LEU A 293 -14.94 -26.92 -10.37
CA LEU A 293 -13.55 -26.52 -10.21
C LEU A 293 -12.81 -26.69 -11.54
N VAL A 294 -12.02 -25.68 -11.88
CA VAL A 294 -11.08 -25.70 -13.01
C VAL A 294 -9.68 -25.49 -12.48
N ARG A 295 -8.71 -26.22 -13.04
CA ARG A 295 -7.29 -26.02 -12.72
C ARG A 295 -6.74 -24.87 -13.55
N VAL A 296 -6.30 -23.80 -12.90
CA VAL A 296 -5.56 -22.70 -13.52
C VAL A 296 -4.09 -22.90 -13.24
N THR A 297 -3.26 -22.89 -14.29
CA THR A 297 -1.80 -23.03 -14.17
C THR A 297 -1.15 -21.87 -14.91
N TRP A 298 -0.11 -21.29 -14.34
CA TRP A 298 0.63 -20.18 -14.96
C TRP A 298 2.14 -20.36 -14.80
N SER A 299 2.89 -19.74 -15.73
CA SER A 299 4.36 -19.65 -15.69
C SER A 299 4.85 -18.43 -16.44
N GLY A 300 6.09 -18.02 -16.17
CA GLY A 300 6.71 -16.87 -16.83
C GLY A 300 6.22 -15.52 -16.33
N PHE A 301 5.54 -15.48 -15.18
CA PHE A 301 5.22 -14.25 -14.48
C PHE A 301 6.45 -13.74 -13.72
N ILE A 302 6.43 -12.48 -13.31
CA ILE A 302 7.56 -11.91 -12.58
C ILE A 302 7.65 -12.59 -11.22
N PRO A 303 8.79 -13.21 -10.89
CA PRO A 303 9.01 -13.79 -9.58
C PRO A 303 8.76 -12.77 -8.46
N GLY A 304 8.09 -13.19 -7.39
CA GLY A 304 7.79 -12.32 -6.26
C GLY A 304 6.54 -11.44 -6.42
N ARG A 305 5.94 -11.35 -7.60
CA ARG A 305 4.69 -10.59 -7.78
C ARG A 305 3.46 -11.38 -7.37
N VAL A 306 2.53 -10.68 -6.76
CA VAL A 306 1.18 -11.20 -6.50
C VAL A 306 0.49 -11.54 -7.81
N VAL A 307 -0.05 -12.75 -7.90
CA VAL A 307 -0.81 -13.20 -9.05
C VAL A 307 -2.30 -13.20 -8.71
N ASN A 308 -3.09 -12.47 -9.49
CA ASN A 308 -4.55 -12.50 -9.39
C ASN A 308 -5.11 -13.48 -10.41
N VAL A 309 -6.08 -14.28 -9.99
CA VAL A 309 -6.82 -15.21 -10.82
C VAL A 309 -8.30 -14.97 -10.60
N VAL A 310 -9.02 -14.51 -11.61
CA VAL A 310 -10.42 -14.11 -11.47
C VAL A 310 -11.24 -14.43 -12.72
N GLN A 311 -12.54 -14.79 -12.54
CA GLN A 311 -13.50 -14.94 -13.62
C GLN A 311 -14.19 -13.60 -13.90
N CYS A 312 -14.24 -13.18 -15.18
CA CYS A 312 -14.85 -11.93 -15.62
C CYS A 312 -15.84 -12.15 -16.78
N SER A 313 -16.86 -11.29 -16.89
CA SER A 313 -17.98 -11.40 -17.85
C SER A 313 -17.86 -10.55 -19.11
N ASP A 314 -16.85 -9.66 -19.17
CA ASP A 314 -16.67 -8.65 -20.25
C ASP A 314 -15.41 -8.89 -21.10
N GLY A 315 -14.91 -10.10 -21.12
CA GLY A 315 -13.63 -10.42 -21.73
C GLY A 315 -12.43 -9.94 -20.91
N GLY A 316 -12.66 -9.51 -19.65
CA GLY A 316 -11.62 -9.00 -18.76
C GLY A 316 -11.00 -7.68 -19.23
N ARG A 317 -11.78 -6.87 -19.97
CA ARG A 317 -11.33 -5.59 -20.55
C ARG A 317 -11.90 -4.36 -19.84
N GLY A 318 -12.90 -4.59 -19.00
CA GLY A 318 -13.55 -3.52 -18.23
C GLY A 318 -12.98 -3.37 -16.83
N SER A 319 -13.76 -2.73 -15.98
CA SER A 319 -13.43 -2.57 -14.57
C SER A 319 -13.53 -3.90 -13.79
N SER A 320 -12.98 -3.92 -12.60
CA SER A 320 -13.16 -5.04 -11.65
C SER A 320 -14.64 -5.34 -11.34
N ALA A 321 -15.56 -4.40 -11.64
CA ALA A 321 -17.01 -4.59 -11.47
C ALA A 321 -17.57 -5.74 -12.33
N SER A 322 -16.95 -6.05 -13.47
CA SER A 322 -17.33 -7.17 -14.34
C SER A 322 -16.77 -8.51 -13.90
N CYS A 323 -16.00 -8.56 -12.81
CA CYS A 323 -15.32 -9.77 -12.35
C CYS A 323 -15.95 -10.34 -11.06
N ASN A 324 -15.80 -11.65 -10.87
CA ASN A 324 -16.23 -12.33 -9.64
C ASN A 324 -15.13 -12.28 -8.58
N LEU A 325 -15.16 -11.25 -7.77
CA LEU A 325 -14.18 -11.07 -6.70
C LEU A 325 -14.39 -11.98 -5.49
N VAL A 326 -15.58 -12.62 -5.38
CA VAL A 326 -15.89 -13.56 -4.28
C VAL A 326 -15.12 -14.88 -4.46
N THR A 327 -15.06 -15.42 -5.69
CA THR A 327 -14.29 -16.64 -5.98
C THR A 327 -12.90 -16.36 -6.51
N GLY A 328 -12.61 -15.11 -6.89
CA GLY A 328 -11.28 -14.67 -7.31
C GLY A 328 -10.24 -14.96 -6.23
N LYS A 329 -9.02 -15.26 -6.66
CA LYS A 329 -7.88 -15.55 -5.76
C LYS A 329 -6.76 -14.56 -6.00
N ILE A 330 -6.32 -13.97 -4.90
CA ILE A 330 -5.09 -13.19 -4.83
C ILE A 330 -4.06 -14.09 -4.17
N LEU A 331 -3.02 -14.43 -4.91
CA LEU A 331 -2.01 -15.37 -4.43
C LEU A 331 -0.78 -14.64 -3.95
N GLN A 332 -0.24 -15.12 -2.84
CA GLN A 332 1.05 -14.66 -2.32
C GLN A 332 2.14 -14.78 -3.39
N PRO A 333 3.13 -13.89 -3.37
CA PRO A 333 4.20 -13.90 -4.35
C PRO A 333 4.83 -15.27 -4.47
N ASN A 334 4.86 -15.81 -5.69
CA ASN A 334 5.55 -17.05 -5.99
C ASN A 334 6.99 -16.73 -6.40
N PRO A 335 8.00 -17.21 -5.67
CA PRO A 335 9.39 -16.90 -5.97
C PRO A 335 9.87 -17.45 -7.33
N THR A 336 9.09 -18.32 -7.99
CA THR A 336 9.44 -18.89 -9.31
C THR A 336 8.68 -18.26 -10.47
N GLY A 337 7.74 -17.34 -10.23
CA GLY A 337 6.85 -16.79 -11.27
C GLY A 337 5.91 -17.83 -11.89
N SER A 338 5.69 -18.97 -11.22
CA SER A 338 4.87 -20.08 -11.71
C SER A 338 4.00 -20.60 -10.58
N GLY A 339 2.84 -21.17 -10.93
CA GLY A 339 1.95 -21.75 -9.93
C GLY A 339 0.70 -22.38 -10.53
N SER A 340 -0.15 -22.90 -9.66
CA SER A 340 -1.47 -23.40 -10.04
C SER A 340 -2.44 -23.33 -8.86
N LEU A 341 -3.74 -23.22 -9.18
CA LEU A 341 -4.83 -23.30 -8.21
C LEU A 341 -6.07 -23.93 -8.84
N ASP A 342 -7.02 -24.34 -8.00
CA ASP A 342 -8.37 -24.71 -8.42
C ASP A 342 -9.29 -23.51 -8.17
N LEU A 343 -9.94 -23.02 -9.22
CA LEU A 343 -10.91 -21.93 -9.18
C LEU A 343 -12.33 -22.49 -9.40
N GLU A 344 -13.25 -22.08 -8.53
CA GLU A 344 -14.66 -22.42 -8.69
C GLU A 344 -15.32 -21.50 -9.74
N ILE A 345 -15.99 -22.10 -10.71
CA ILE A 345 -16.67 -21.40 -11.79
C ILE A 345 -18.11 -21.05 -11.40
N VAL A 346 -18.47 -19.80 -11.65
CA VAL A 346 -19.83 -19.31 -11.50
C VAL A 346 -20.51 -19.23 -12.87
N VAL A 347 -21.67 -19.87 -13.01
CA VAL A 347 -22.54 -19.74 -14.17
C VAL A 347 -23.72 -18.83 -13.78
N GLY A 348 -24.00 -17.81 -14.57
CA GLY A 348 -25.03 -16.84 -14.30
C GLY A 348 -24.43 -15.44 -14.12
N ARG A 349 -24.77 -14.75 -13.03
CA ARG A 349 -24.26 -13.38 -12.79
C ARG A 349 -22.80 -13.43 -12.34
N VAL A 350 -21.94 -12.70 -13.04
CA VAL A 350 -20.52 -12.51 -12.71
C VAL A 350 -20.23 -11.02 -12.77
N GLY A 351 -19.95 -10.44 -11.62
CA GLY A 351 -19.88 -8.99 -11.50
C GLY A 351 -21.18 -8.31 -11.94
N ASP A 352 -21.07 -7.30 -12.80
CA ASP A 352 -22.19 -6.60 -13.41
C ASP A 352 -22.73 -7.26 -14.68
N GLY A 353 -22.07 -8.31 -15.20
CA GLY A 353 -22.46 -9.05 -16.39
C GLY A 353 -22.92 -10.51 -16.11
N ARG A 354 -22.88 -11.34 -17.14
CA ARG A 354 -23.31 -12.73 -17.11
C ARG A 354 -22.32 -13.65 -17.81
N CYS A 355 -22.14 -14.84 -17.23
CA CYS A 355 -21.40 -15.95 -17.78
C CYS A 355 -22.32 -17.19 -17.88
N ASP A 356 -22.81 -17.49 -19.06
CA ASP A 356 -23.65 -18.68 -19.32
C ASP A 356 -23.49 -19.16 -20.78
N ALA A 357 -24.26 -20.16 -21.18
CA ALA A 357 -24.16 -20.78 -22.51
C ALA A 357 -24.40 -19.77 -23.67
N THR A 358 -24.94 -18.58 -23.39
CA THR A 358 -25.21 -17.53 -24.38
C THR A 358 -24.17 -16.41 -24.35
N ALA A 359 -23.29 -16.38 -23.36
CA ALA A 359 -22.28 -15.35 -23.18
C ALA A 359 -21.02 -15.67 -24.01
N ALA A 360 -20.58 -14.70 -24.80
CA ALA A 360 -19.41 -14.86 -25.69
C ALA A 360 -18.09 -14.40 -25.04
N ASP A 361 -18.16 -13.58 -23.99
CA ASP A 361 -17.00 -12.82 -23.50
C ASP A 361 -16.58 -13.20 -22.07
N CYS A 362 -16.93 -14.39 -21.60
CA CYS A 362 -16.48 -14.86 -20.30
C CYS A 362 -15.06 -15.43 -20.36
N VAL A 363 -14.23 -14.98 -19.43
CA VAL A 363 -12.82 -15.35 -19.36
C VAL A 363 -12.37 -15.63 -17.92
N ILE A 364 -11.30 -16.40 -17.76
CA ILE A 364 -10.43 -16.27 -16.59
C ILE A 364 -9.32 -15.29 -16.96
N VAL A 365 -9.13 -14.29 -16.13
CA VAL A 365 -8.02 -13.34 -16.19
C VAL A 365 -6.96 -13.78 -15.17
N VAL A 366 -5.72 -13.87 -15.63
CA VAL A 366 -4.56 -14.08 -14.77
C VAL A 366 -3.57 -12.95 -15.03
N ASN A 367 -3.22 -12.23 -13.98
CA ASN A 367 -2.26 -11.13 -14.06
C ASN A 367 -1.39 -11.04 -12.80
N ASP A 368 -0.29 -10.30 -12.90
CA ASP A 368 0.60 -9.98 -11.81
C ASP A 368 0.27 -8.57 -11.28
N ALA A 369 -0.79 -8.46 -10.51
CA ALA A 369 -1.25 -7.30 -9.71
C ALA A 369 -1.25 -5.90 -10.36
N SER A 370 -0.59 -5.65 -11.48
CA SER A 370 -0.64 -4.37 -12.19
C SER A 370 -1.75 -4.39 -13.25
N LEU A 371 -3.00 -4.22 -12.82
CA LEU A 371 -4.17 -4.15 -13.74
C LEU A 371 -4.15 -2.91 -14.68
N GLN A 372 -3.15 -2.07 -14.59
CA GLN A 372 -3.02 -0.87 -15.44
C GLN A 372 -2.42 -1.17 -16.82
N ASP A 373 -1.73 -2.30 -16.96
CA ASP A 373 -1.16 -2.72 -18.24
C ASP A 373 -2.05 -3.81 -18.85
N ASP A 374 -2.79 -3.46 -19.89
CA ASP A 374 -3.68 -4.40 -20.59
C ASP A 374 -2.90 -5.59 -21.18
N ASP A 375 -1.61 -5.39 -21.47
CA ASP A 375 -0.69 -6.44 -21.93
C ASP A 375 -0.26 -7.40 -20.80
N ALA A 376 -0.41 -7.00 -19.53
CA ALA A 376 -0.13 -7.85 -18.38
C ALA A 376 -1.22 -8.91 -18.12
N ASN A 377 -2.42 -8.70 -18.68
CA ASN A 377 -3.58 -9.58 -18.47
C ASN A 377 -3.60 -10.71 -19.47
N ILE A 378 -3.41 -11.96 -19.01
CA ILE A 378 -3.67 -13.14 -19.84
C ILE A 378 -5.11 -13.60 -19.64
N ARG A 379 -5.86 -13.71 -20.74
CA ARG A 379 -7.29 -14.01 -20.78
C ARG A 379 -7.53 -15.35 -21.42
N ILE A 380 -8.15 -16.27 -20.70
CA ILE A 380 -8.51 -17.59 -21.22
C ILE A 380 -10.02 -17.66 -21.35
N PRO A 381 -10.56 -17.77 -22.59
CA PRO A 381 -12.00 -17.86 -22.83
C PRO A 381 -12.63 -19.09 -22.19
N LEU A 382 -13.85 -18.89 -21.68
CA LEU A 382 -14.66 -19.94 -21.07
C LEU A 382 -15.91 -20.19 -21.92
N THR A 383 -16.34 -21.46 -22.02
CA THR A 383 -17.64 -21.81 -22.55
C THR A 383 -18.41 -22.68 -21.56
N PHE A 384 -19.73 -22.60 -21.57
CA PHE A 384 -20.60 -23.21 -20.57
C PHE A 384 -21.52 -24.26 -21.20
N ALA A 385 -21.90 -25.21 -20.40
CA ALA A 385 -22.91 -26.22 -20.78
C ALA A 385 -24.26 -25.49 -21.04
N PRO A 386 -25.07 -26.03 -21.97
CA PRO A 386 -26.41 -25.51 -22.24
C PRO A 386 -27.34 -25.56 -21.05
#